data_6d0ce2f490df6e1bb53c19ff0a093d0a
#
_entry.id   6d0ce2f490df6e1bb53c19ff0a093d0a
#
_cell.length_a   1.000
_cell.length_b   1.000
_cell.length_c   1.000
_cell.angle_alpha   90.00
_cell.angle_beta   90.00
_cell.angle_gamma   90.00
#
_symmetry.space_group_name_H-M   'P 1'
#
loop_
_entity.id
_entity.type
_entity.pdbx_description
1 polymer ?
#
loop_
_entity_poly.entity_id
_entity_poly.type
_entity_poly.pdbx_seq_one_letter_code
_entity_poly.pdbx_strand_id
1 'polypeptide(L)'
;TLCVLLCDGMGSGPEANRESALAVRLLEQFLQAGVETEHALLTLNAALALRGETGFTTVDLLQVDLFTGESMLYKFGAAPTYVKKGNQVRKLTGTSLPAGLDGGEQVRPDKTPLKLEPGDCVLMVSDGIVGAGDDLWLRERLAQFDGRSPKELAASLITQSPEGATDDRTALAVKIGKRT
;
A
#
# COMPACT_ATOMS: atom_id res chain seq x y z
N THR A 1 -13.82 10.85 3.77
CA THR A 1 -12.47 10.32 3.52
C THR A 1 -12.53 8.82 3.30
N LEU A 2 -11.81 8.30 2.32
CA LEU A 2 -11.54 6.88 2.11
C LEU A 2 -10.09 6.60 2.52
N CYS A 3 -9.88 5.55 3.31
CA CYS A 3 -8.55 5.02 3.57
C CYS A 3 -8.44 3.61 2.96
N VAL A 4 -7.37 3.36 2.21
CA VAL A 4 -7.02 2.05 1.66
C VAL A 4 -5.68 1.66 2.22
N LEU A 5 -5.60 0.46 2.78
CA LEU A 5 -4.45 0.01 3.56
C LEU A 5 -3.97 -1.35 3.05
N LEU A 6 -2.68 -1.47 2.81
CA LEU A 6 -1.97 -2.71 2.56
C LEU A 6 -0.81 -2.81 3.55
N CYS A 7 -0.80 -3.86 4.36
CA CYS A 7 0.32 -4.20 5.23
C CYS A 7 0.83 -5.59 4.84
N ASP A 8 2.14 -5.71 4.78
CA ASP A 8 2.81 -6.97 4.47
C ASP A 8 3.83 -7.27 5.57
N GLY A 9 3.63 -8.39 6.29
CA GLY A 9 4.51 -8.82 7.37
C GLY A 9 5.81 -9.35 6.80
N MET A 10 6.92 -9.04 7.43
CA MET A 10 8.23 -9.50 6.97
C MET A 10 8.41 -11.00 7.21
N GLY A 11 8.92 -11.69 6.19
CA GLY A 11 9.06 -13.15 6.19
C GLY A 11 7.84 -13.85 5.62
N SER A 12 7.66 -15.12 5.91
CA SER A 12 6.55 -15.93 5.43
C SER A 12 5.87 -16.72 6.54
N GLY A 13 4.60 -17.06 6.33
CA GLY A 13 3.87 -17.94 7.22
C GLY A 13 3.07 -17.24 8.33
N PRO A 14 2.66 -17.98 9.38
CA PRO A 14 1.68 -17.51 10.37
C PRO A 14 2.11 -16.30 11.19
N GLU A 15 3.42 -16.12 11.43
CA GLU A 15 3.94 -14.99 12.22
C GLU A 15 3.85 -13.70 11.41
N ALA A 16 4.33 -13.69 10.16
CA ALA A 16 4.21 -12.54 9.25
C ALA A 16 2.75 -12.10 9.08
N ASN A 17 1.85 -13.07 8.91
CA ASN A 17 0.40 -12.80 8.82
C ASN A 17 -0.16 -12.18 10.11
N ARG A 18 0.30 -12.59 11.30
CA ARG A 18 -0.15 -12.01 12.57
C ARG A 18 0.29 -10.54 12.70
N GLU A 19 1.52 -10.22 12.31
CA GLU A 19 2.05 -8.86 12.40
C GLU A 19 1.32 -7.92 11.43
N SER A 20 1.15 -8.32 10.17
CA SER A 20 0.39 -7.51 9.20
C SER A 20 -1.08 -7.36 9.61
N ALA A 21 -1.73 -8.42 10.08
CA ALA A 21 -3.11 -8.34 10.56
C ALA A 21 -3.26 -7.46 11.81
N LEU A 22 -2.28 -7.48 12.73
CA LEU A 22 -2.27 -6.59 13.89
C LEU A 22 -2.13 -5.13 13.44
N ALA A 23 -1.20 -4.84 12.53
CA ALA A 23 -1.00 -3.49 12.00
C ALA A 23 -2.26 -2.93 11.35
N VAL A 24 -2.93 -3.73 10.51
CA VAL A 24 -4.21 -3.35 9.88
C VAL A 24 -5.26 -3.01 10.94
N ARG A 25 -5.45 -3.88 11.93
CA ARG A 25 -6.45 -3.69 12.98
C ARG A 25 -6.19 -2.44 13.82
N LEU A 26 -4.94 -2.20 14.21
CA LEU A 26 -4.58 -1.03 15.00
C LEU A 26 -4.81 0.25 14.21
N LEU A 27 -4.36 0.31 12.97
CA LEU A 27 -4.58 1.48 12.10
C LEU A 27 -6.07 1.71 11.86
N GLU A 28 -6.84 0.67 11.57
CA GLU A 28 -8.28 0.77 11.40
C GLU A 28 -8.95 1.37 12.65
N GLN A 29 -8.62 0.89 13.85
CA GLN A 29 -9.16 1.40 15.11
C GLN A 29 -8.78 2.86 15.37
N PHE A 30 -7.52 3.24 15.14
CA PHE A 30 -7.08 4.62 15.31
C PHE A 30 -7.79 5.56 14.34
N LEU A 31 -7.89 5.19 13.07
CA LEU A 31 -8.55 6.01 12.05
C LEU A 31 -10.06 6.13 12.30
N GLN A 32 -10.73 5.05 12.73
CA GLN A 32 -12.14 5.07 13.12
C GLN A 32 -12.39 5.92 14.37
N ALA A 33 -11.44 5.95 15.31
CA ALA A 33 -11.49 6.82 16.48
C ALA A 33 -11.19 8.30 16.15
N GLY A 34 -10.89 8.63 14.89
CA GLY A 34 -10.59 10.00 14.47
C GLY A 34 -9.16 10.47 14.77
N VAL A 35 -8.25 9.54 15.06
CA VAL A 35 -6.83 9.87 15.19
C VAL A 35 -6.30 10.31 13.83
N GLU A 36 -5.55 11.41 13.82
CA GLU A 36 -4.91 11.91 12.60
C GLU A 36 -3.97 10.83 12.01
N THR A 37 -3.98 10.69 10.68
CA THR A 37 -3.34 9.55 10.00
C THR A 37 -1.85 9.42 10.29
N GLU A 38 -1.11 10.54 10.31
CA GLU A 38 0.32 10.49 10.60
C GLU A 38 0.57 10.07 12.06
N HIS A 39 -0.22 10.58 13.02
CA HIS A 39 -0.13 10.15 14.41
C HIS A 39 -0.47 8.67 14.60
N ALA A 40 -1.47 8.17 13.89
CA ALA A 40 -1.82 6.74 13.92
C ALA A 40 -0.66 5.88 13.41
N LEU A 41 0.00 6.28 12.32
CA LEU A 41 1.15 5.60 11.74
C LEU A 41 2.37 5.63 12.68
N LEU A 42 2.66 6.77 13.30
CA LEU A 42 3.77 6.89 14.26
C LEU A 42 3.51 6.08 15.53
N THR A 43 2.25 6.04 16.00
CA THR A 43 1.85 5.22 17.15
C THR A 43 1.98 3.74 16.83
N LEU A 44 1.56 3.31 15.63
CA LEU A 44 1.78 1.94 15.16
C LEU A 44 3.27 1.60 15.14
N ASN A 45 4.10 2.44 14.54
CA ASN A 45 5.54 2.23 14.45
C ASN A 45 6.16 2.03 15.85
N ALA A 46 5.83 2.90 16.80
CA ALA A 46 6.30 2.79 18.18
C ALA A 46 5.81 1.50 18.86
N ALA A 47 4.53 1.15 18.67
CA ALA A 47 3.96 -0.06 19.26
C ALA A 47 4.61 -1.34 18.72
N LEU A 48 4.93 -1.40 17.43
CA LEU A 48 5.63 -2.53 16.82
C LEU A 48 7.08 -2.59 17.29
N ALA A 49 7.79 -1.47 17.36
CA ALA A 49 9.17 -1.41 17.86
C ALA A 49 9.33 -1.97 19.28
N LEU A 50 8.34 -1.76 20.14
CA LEU A 50 8.33 -2.32 21.50
C LEU A 50 8.20 -3.85 21.53
N ARG A 51 7.80 -4.49 20.44
CA ARG A 51 7.64 -5.96 20.36
C ARG A 51 8.96 -6.68 20.02
N GLY A 52 10.02 -5.95 19.71
CA GLY A 52 11.35 -6.50 19.42
C GLY A 52 11.50 -7.01 18.00
N GLU A 53 12.49 -7.89 17.78
CA GLU A 53 13.02 -8.26 16.46
C GLU A 53 12.01 -8.88 15.47
N THR A 54 10.85 -9.32 15.91
CA THR A 54 9.82 -9.93 15.04
C THR A 54 8.64 -9.00 14.76
N GLY A 55 8.60 -7.83 15.37
CA GLY A 55 7.42 -6.95 15.36
C GLY A 55 7.45 -5.89 14.27
N PHE A 56 7.80 -6.20 13.01
CA PHE A 56 7.84 -5.19 11.96
C PHE A 56 7.05 -5.61 10.70
N THR A 57 6.49 -4.61 10.01
CA THR A 57 5.68 -4.81 8.81
C THR A 57 5.81 -3.63 7.86
N THR A 58 5.64 -3.87 6.58
CA THR A 58 5.46 -2.77 5.64
C THR A 58 4.06 -2.17 5.80
N VAL A 59 3.93 -0.88 5.50
CA VAL A 59 2.63 -0.20 5.47
C VAL A 59 2.56 0.67 4.23
N ASP A 60 1.50 0.49 3.46
CA ASP A 60 1.12 1.34 2.34
C ASP A 60 -0.31 1.83 2.60
N LEU A 61 -0.49 3.13 2.85
CA LEU A 61 -1.76 3.73 3.18
C LEU A 61 -2.08 4.88 2.23
N LEU A 62 -3.16 4.73 1.48
CA LEU A 62 -3.72 5.77 0.63
C LEU A 62 -4.93 6.39 1.32
N GLN A 63 -4.86 7.68 1.63
CA GLN A 63 -5.97 8.47 2.13
C GLN A 63 -6.50 9.38 1.01
N VAL A 64 -7.81 9.37 0.77
CA VAL A 64 -8.47 10.13 -0.30
C VAL A 64 -9.63 10.94 0.27
N ASP A 65 -9.63 12.23 0.06
CA ASP A 65 -10.83 13.05 0.21
C ASP A 65 -11.74 12.83 -1.01
N LEU A 66 -12.89 12.20 -0.78
CA LEU A 66 -13.82 11.82 -1.86
C LEU A 66 -14.57 13.01 -2.49
N PHE A 67 -14.51 14.19 -1.86
CA PHE A 67 -15.15 15.39 -2.40
C PHE A 67 -14.20 16.16 -3.31
N THR A 68 -12.95 16.29 -2.86
CA THR A 68 -11.96 17.09 -3.58
C THR A 68 -11.02 16.26 -4.45
N GLY A 69 -10.81 14.96 -4.12
CA GLY A 69 -9.79 14.11 -4.72
C GLY A 69 -8.38 14.40 -4.21
N GLU A 70 -8.23 15.35 -3.26
CA GLU A 70 -6.95 15.52 -2.55
C GLU A 70 -6.63 14.23 -1.82
N SER A 71 -5.39 13.76 -1.99
CA SER A 71 -4.99 12.46 -1.48
C SER A 71 -3.58 12.49 -0.94
N MET A 72 -3.31 11.63 0.02
CA MET A 72 -1.98 11.44 0.58
C MET A 72 -1.66 9.94 0.59
N LEU A 73 -0.51 9.59 0.04
CA LEU A 73 0.05 8.25 0.15
C LEU A 73 1.14 8.26 1.22
N TYR A 74 1.00 7.36 2.18
CA TYR A 74 1.99 7.12 3.24
C TYR A 74 2.62 5.76 3.06
N LYS A 75 3.94 5.65 3.24
CA LYS A 75 4.66 4.38 3.10
C LYS A 75 5.66 4.16 4.23
N PHE A 76 5.67 2.93 4.76
CA PHE A 76 6.75 2.39 5.59
C PHE A 76 7.29 1.13 4.91
N GLY A 77 8.45 1.21 4.26
CA GLY A 77 9.15 0.07 3.64
C GLY A 77 8.35 -0.71 2.59
N ALA A 78 7.20 -0.17 2.15
CA ALA A 78 6.28 -0.88 1.28
C ALA A 78 6.75 -0.93 -0.18
N ALA A 79 6.35 -1.97 -0.90
CA ALA A 79 6.55 -2.12 -2.33
C ALA A 79 6.01 -0.91 -3.12
N PRO A 80 6.42 -0.69 -4.38
CA PRO A 80 5.96 0.46 -5.16
C PRO A 80 4.43 0.50 -5.31
N THR A 81 3.87 1.71 -5.25
CA THR A 81 2.47 2.00 -5.60
C THR A 81 2.44 2.66 -6.98
N TYR A 82 1.46 2.33 -7.79
CA TYR A 82 1.34 2.85 -9.16
C TYR A 82 0.07 3.65 -9.32
N VAL A 83 0.19 4.82 -9.94
CA VAL A 83 -0.95 5.70 -10.24
C VAL A 83 -1.08 5.84 -11.75
N LYS A 84 -2.22 5.42 -12.29
CA LYS A 84 -2.59 5.61 -13.70
C LYS A 84 -3.47 6.84 -13.83
N LYS A 85 -3.05 7.75 -14.71
CA LYS A 85 -3.80 8.92 -15.17
C LYS A 85 -3.85 8.91 -16.70
N GLY A 86 -5.04 8.77 -17.28
CA GLY A 86 -5.16 8.53 -18.71
C GLY A 86 -4.33 7.31 -19.13
N ASN A 87 -3.37 7.49 -20.03
CA ASN A 87 -2.45 6.42 -20.49
C ASN A 87 -1.09 6.43 -19.77
N GLN A 88 -0.88 7.35 -18.85
CA GLN A 88 0.38 7.45 -18.11
C GLN A 88 0.31 6.66 -16.80
N VAL A 89 1.38 5.94 -16.49
CA VAL A 89 1.56 5.23 -15.24
C VAL A 89 2.78 5.80 -14.51
N ARG A 90 2.54 6.35 -13.33
CA ARG A 90 3.57 6.85 -12.42
C ARG A 90 3.82 5.82 -11.33
N LYS A 91 5.10 5.46 -11.12
CA LYS A 91 5.57 4.63 -10.01
C LYS A 91 5.93 5.53 -8.83
N LEU A 92 5.43 5.19 -7.64
CA LEU A 92 5.69 5.87 -6.38
C LEU A 92 6.41 4.90 -5.44
N THR A 93 7.61 5.27 -5.01
CA THR A 93 8.44 4.49 -4.09
C THR A 93 8.68 5.28 -2.81
N GLY A 94 8.86 4.58 -1.70
CA GLY A 94 9.36 5.15 -0.45
C GLY A 94 10.82 4.76 -0.21
N THR A 95 11.44 5.40 0.76
CA THR A 95 12.80 5.14 1.26
C THR A 95 12.81 4.82 2.74
N SER A 96 11.69 5.00 3.44
CA SER A 96 11.54 4.70 4.85
C SER A 96 11.64 3.20 5.11
N LEU A 97 12.12 2.85 6.30
CA LEU A 97 12.15 1.47 6.77
C LEU A 97 10.73 0.96 7.06
N PRO A 98 10.51 -0.37 7.08
CA PRO A 98 9.29 -0.96 7.60
C PRO A 98 8.97 -0.50 9.01
N ALA A 99 7.69 -0.36 9.33
CA ALA A 99 7.24 0.04 10.66
C ALA A 99 7.68 -0.98 11.71
N GLY A 100 8.27 -0.51 12.80
CA GLY A 100 8.79 -1.31 13.90
C GLY A 100 10.25 -1.75 13.78
N LEU A 101 10.90 -1.57 12.61
CA LEU A 101 12.24 -2.13 12.37
C LEU A 101 13.36 -1.38 13.10
N ASP A 102 13.26 -0.09 13.32
CA ASP A 102 14.34 0.74 13.87
C ASP A 102 13.96 1.39 15.21
N GLY A 103 13.80 0.62 16.27
CA GLY A 103 13.63 1.12 17.65
C GLY A 103 12.64 2.27 17.91
N GLY A 104 12.01 2.78 16.90
CA GLY A 104 10.79 3.60 16.96
C GLY A 104 10.93 5.11 17.04
N GLU A 105 12.07 5.70 17.35
CA GLU A 105 12.07 7.15 17.70
C GLU A 105 12.25 8.12 16.51
N GLN A 106 12.75 7.69 15.35
CA GLN A 106 13.03 8.61 14.24
C GLN A 106 12.46 8.21 12.88
N VAL A 107 11.92 7.01 12.74
CA VAL A 107 11.38 6.56 11.46
C VAL A 107 10.01 7.18 11.22
N ARG A 108 9.91 7.97 10.16
CA ARG A 108 8.65 8.57 9.71
C ARG A 108 8.24 7.93 8.39
N PRO A 109 6.92 7.85 8.12
CA PRO A 109 6.46 7.39 6.81
C PRO A 109 6.88 8.38 5.72
N ASP A 110 7.28 7.86 4.55
CA ASP A 110 7.30 8.69 3.36
C ASP A 110 5.90 9.19 3.06
N LYS A 111 5.79 10.47 2.62
CA LYS A 111 4.52 11.10 2.27
C LYS A 111 4.56 11.61 0.84
N THR A 112 3.59 11.22 0.04
CA THR A 112 3.45 11.68 -1.34
C THR A 112 2.06 12.26 -1.54
N PRO A 113 1.93 13.59 -1.70
CA PRO A 113 0.66 14.21 -2.03
C PRO A 113 0.25 13.87 -3.46
N LEU A 114 -1.04 13.59 -3.63
CA LEU A 114 -1.65 13.25 -4.91
C LEU A 114 -2.95 14.03 -5.09
N LYS A 115 -3.29 14.30 -6.33
CA LYS A 115 -4.62 14.76 -6.72
C LYS A 115 -5.22 13.68 -7.62
N LEU A 116 -6.24 13.01 -7.17
CA LEU A 116 -6.92 11.97 -7.93
C LEU A 116 -8.21 12.52 -8.56
N GLU A 117 -8.47 12.12 -9.79
CA GLU A 117 -9.62 12.56 -10.59
C GLU A 117 -10.44 11.36 -11.04
N PRO A 118 -11.73 11.56 -11.38
CA PRO A 118 -12.54 10.47 -11.93
C PRO A 118 -11.90 9.85 -13.18
N GLY A 119 -11.70 8.55 -13.14
CA GLY A 119 -11.02 7.78 -14.18
C GLY A 119 -9.61 7.34 -13.78
N ASP A 120 -9.00 7.99 -12.78
CA ASP A 120 -7.70 7.57 -12.27
C ASP A 120 -7.79 6.23 -11.56
N CYS A 121 -6.68 5.47 -11.58
CA CYS A 121 -6.57 4.20 -10.88
C CYS A 121 -5.28 4.17 -10.07
N VAL A 122 -5.39 3.77 -8.80
CA VAL A 122 -4.24 3.50 -7.92
C VAL A 122 -4.12 1.99 -7.72
N LEU A 123 -2.92 1.47 -7.92
CA LEU A 123 -2.59 0.07 -7.71
C LEU A 123 -1.52 -0.04 -6.61
N MET A 124 -1.88 -0.70 -5.53
CA MET A 124 -0.99 -1.06 -4.41
C MET A 124 -0.72 -2.55 -4.49
N VAL A 125 0.53 -2.96 -4.32
CA VAL A 125 0.94 -4.38 -4.44
C VAL A 125 1.93 -4.75 -3.34
N SER A 126 1.95 -6.03 -2.96
CA SER A 126 3.05 -6.58 -2.16
C SER A 126 4.27 -6.88 -3.05
N ASP A 127 5.43 -7.05 -2.43
CA ASP A 127 6.68 -7.36 -3.11
C ASP A 127 6.65 -8.72 -3.82
N GLY A 128 5.86 -9.69 -3.36
CA GLY A 128 5.60 -10.94 -4.06
C GLY A 128 5.00 -10.79 -5.47
N ILE A 129 4.44 -9.60 -5.82
CA ILE A 129 3.98 -9.29 -7.18
C ILE A 129 5.09 -8.72 -8.04
N VAL A 130 5.85 -7.74 -7.52
CA VAL A 130 6.88 -7.03 -8.30
C VAL A 130 8.23 -7.75 -8.25
N GLY A 131 8.50 -8.49 -7.16
CA GLY A 131 9.77 -9.18 -6.96
C GLY A 131 10.98 -8.23 -7.05
N ALA A 132 12.16 -8.80 -7.26
CA ALA A 132 13.40 -8.05 -7.49
C ALA A 132 13.62 -7.67 -8.97
N GLY A 133 12.69 -7.99 -9.84
CA GLY A 133 12.81 -7.81 -11.28
C GLY A 133 12.29 -6.47 -11.81
N ASP A 134 12.23 -6.39 -13.14
CA ASP A 134 11.62 -5.25 -13.85
C ASP A 134 10.07 -5.29 -13.68
N ASP A 135 9.50 -4.13 -13.38
CA ASP A 135 8.05 -3.94 -13.24
C ASP A 135 7.36 -3.46 -14.54
N LEU A 136 8.06 -3.52 -15.67
CA LEU A 136 7.55 -3.02 -16.96
C LEU A 136 6.24 -3.70 -17.34
N TRP A 137 6.17 -5.02 -17.20
CA TRP A 137 4.97 -5.81 -17.49
C TRP A 137 3.73 -5.34 -16.70
N LEU A 138 3.91 -5.01 -15.42
CA LEU A 138 2.86 -4.51 -14.54
C LEU A 138 2.41 -3.11 -14.98
N ARG A 139 3.37 -2.23 -15.29
CA ARG A 139 3.08 -0.86 -15.76
C ARG A 139 2.36 -0.88 -17.11
N GLU A 140 2.76 -1.74 -18.05
CA GLU A 140 2.08 -1.93 -19.33
C GLU A 140 0.65 -2.46 -19.12
N ARG A 141 0.48 -3.46 -18.24
CA ARG A 141 -0.83 -3.99 -17.91
C ARG A 141 -1.75 -2.94 -17.30
N LEU A 142 -1.24 -2.13 -16.39
CA LEU A 142 -2.00 -1.02 -15.79
C LEU A 142 -2.29 0.08 -16.83
N ALA A 143 -1.36 0.40 -17.71
CA ALA A 143 -1.57 1.39 -18.77
C ALA A 143 -2.71 0.99 -19.72
N GLN A 144 -2.84 -0.31 -20.03
CA GLN A 144 -3.89 -0.88 -20.88
C GLN A 144 -5.24 -1.05 -20.17
N PHE A 145 -5.28 -0.89 -18.86
CA PHE A 145 -6.52 -1.06 -18.09
C PHE A 145 -7.58 -0.04 -18.52
N ASP A 146 -8.73 -0.52 -18.99
CA ASP A 146 -9.83 0.29 -19.51
C ASP A 146 -10.76 0.87 -18.44
N GLY A 147 -10.48 0.57 -17.17
CA GLY A 147 -11.24 1.06 -16.03
C GLY A 147 -12.55 0.32 -15.75
N ARG A 148 -12.88 -0.78 -16.43
CA ARG A 148 -14.15 -1.49 -16.22
C ARG A 148 -14.18 -2.29 -14.94
N SER A 149 -13.17 -3.09 -14.69
CA SER A 149 -13.14 -4.02 -13.55
C SER A 149 -11.80 -3.97 -12.80
N PRO A 150 -11.65 -3.12 -11.75
CA PRO A 150 -10.47 -3.13 -10.89
C PRO A 150 -10.18 -4.51 -10.27
N LYS A 151 -11.23 -5.27 -9.96
CA LYS A 151 -11.10 -6.64 -9.43
C LYS A 151 -10.43 -7.58 -10.43
N GLU A 152 -10.81 -7.51 -11.70
CA GLU A 152 -10.18 -8.33 -12.76
C GLU A 152 -8.74 -7.91 -13.02
N LEU A 153 -8.45 -6.61 -12.97
CA LEU A 153 -7.07 -6.12 -13.03
C LEU A 153 -6.24 -6.74 -11.91
N ALA A 154 -6.66 -6.61 -10.65
CA ALA A 154 -5.94 -7.16 -9.51
C ALA A 154 -5.73 -8.68 -9.64
N ALA A 155 -6.77 -9.43 -10.00
CA ALA A 155 -6.68 -10.89 -10.22
C ALA A 155 -5.70 -11.25 -11.32
N SER A 156 -5.68 -10.50 -12.44
CA SER A 156 -4.77 -10.75 -13.54
C SER A 156 -3.30 -10.55 -13.16
N LEU A 157 -3.01 -9.57 -12.29
CA LEU A 157 -1.66 -9.29 -11.82
C LEU A 157 -1.12 -10.41 -10.91
N ILE A 158 -1.98 -10.97 -10.05
CA ILE A 158 -1.62 -12.11 -9.21
C ILE A 158 -1.28 -13.33 -10.07
N THR A 159 -2.04 -13.57 -11.14
CA THR A 159 -1.83 -14.73 -12.03
C THR A 159 -0.61 -14.56 -12.94
N GLN A 160 -0.29 -13.33 -13.36
CA GLN A 160 0.77 -13.02 -14.33
C GLN A 160 2.10 -12.66 -13.67
N SER A 161 2.13 -12.54 -12.33
CA SER A 161 3.40 -12.24 -11.64
C SER A 161 4.43 -13.33 -11.92
N PRO A 162 5.72 -12.99 -12.05
CA PRO A 162 6.77 -13.92 -12.43
C PRO A 162 6.77 -15.19 -11.58
N GLU A 163 6.92 -16.35 -12.21
CA GLU A 163 7.06 -17.63 -11.53
C GLU A 163 8.36 -17.62 -10.70
N GLY A 164 8.33 -18.18 -9.48
CA GLY A 164 9.49 -18.31 -8.61
C GLY A 164 9.45 -17.45 -7.35
N ALA A 165 8.52 -16.50 -7.22
CA ALA A 165 8.28 -15.85 -5.93
C ALA A 165 7.58 -16.84 -4.99
N THR A 166 8.26 -17.20 -3.90
CA THR A 166 7.71 -18.02 -2.80
C THR A 166 6.91 -17.19 -1.81
N ASP A 167 6.75 -15.90 -2.10
CA ASP A 167 6.14 -14.91 -1.22
C ASP A 167 4.66 -14.69 -1.53
N ASP A 168 3.94 -14.19 -0.53
CA ASP A 168 2.50 -13.90 -0.63
C ASP A 168 2.25 -12.77 -1.63
N ARG A 169 1.20 -12.91 -2.43
CA ARG A 169 0.86 -11.99 -3.52
C ARG A 169 -0.44 -11.25 -3.23
N THR A 170 -0.34 -9.97 -3.01
CA THR A 170 -1.49 -9.11 -2.78
C THR A 170 -1.52 -7.96 -3.77
N ALA A 171 -2.69 -7.71 -4.37
CA ALA A 171 -2.95 -6.57 -5.23
C ALA A 171 -4.25 -5.88 -4.85
N LEU A 172 -4.20 -4.56 -4.66
CA LEU A 172 -5.35 -3.69 -4.43
C LEU A 172 -5.45 -2.68 -5.56
N ALA A 173 -6.52 -2.74 -6.35
CA ALA A 173 -6.79 -1.78 -7.41
C ALA A 173 -7.96 -0.88 -7.00
N VAL A 174 -7.70 0.42 -6.90
CA VAL A 174 -8.68 1.46 -6.54
C VAL A 174 -8.92 2.35 -7.73
N LYS A 175 -10.15 2.37 -8.24
CA LYS A 175 -10.57 3.27 -9.33
C LYS A 175 -11.39 4.41 -8.77
N ILE A 176 -11.06 5.62 -9.17
CA ILE A 176 -11.86 6.80 -8.84
C ILE A 176 -13.05 6.90 -9.80
N GLY A 177 -14.24 6.79 -9.24
CA GLY A 177 -15.50 6.93 -9.98
C GLY A 177 -15.95 8.39 -10.12
N LYS A 178 -16.87 8.63 -11.05
CA LYS A 178 -17.62 9.90 -11.05
C LYS A 178 -18.64 9.86 -9.91
N ARG A 179 -18.84 10.99 -9.25
CA ARG A 179 -19.96 11.16 -8.33
C ARG A 179 -21.26 11.11 -9.14
N THR A 180 -22.11 10.15 -8.82
CA THR A 180 -23.50 10.08 -9.33
C THR A 180 -24.39 10.99 -8.52
#